data_f9f82521d0b6e54adac8a7cc354ed62a
#
_entry.id   f9f82521d0b6e54adac8a7cc354ed62a
#
_cell.length_a   1.000
_cell.length_b   1.000
_cell.length_c   1.000
_cell.angle_alpha   90.00
_cell.angle_beta   90.00
_cell.angle_gamma   90.00
#
_symmetry.space_group_name_H-M   'P 1'
#
loop_
_entity.id
_entity.type
_entity.pdbx_description
1 polymer ?
#
loop_
_entity_poly.entity_id
_entity_poly.type
_entity_poly.pdbx_seq_one_letter_code
_entity_poly.pdbx_strand_id
1 'polypeptide(L)'
;MANPVQIISRDGMKEKNYAMRADTPMKAIVCFDAVMRTGSAVLAAQQLFVTPGAVGQQIRKLEDWLGTSLFVRSVRRLQPTEQALRYWAQVKPALQQLEHANLALQRSGEFDVHLSLPPAFANTWFARRMPDLTRSYPELKLHVSASVAPVDFQSGTYDLAVRHFDGQPLDLQVKLLLRDEARVYCSPEYRERLQLSVIEDMVRATVLYTTSHANWSRWLGQVGMSFDRLKSDLRFDQSEMAIDAARRSQGIVLTSPWLVEDDVAQGSLVQLFPHVLLTGKNYYLVHSNDRPLGAAARQLFEWLAAAATLGPAYFSGT
;
A
#
# COMPACT_ATOMS: atom_id res chain seq x y z
N MET A 1 -23.41 -42.67 -26.25
CA MET A 1 -22.16 -42.65 -27.02
C MET A 1 -22.07 -41.32 -27.74
N ALA A 2 -21.32 -40.40 -27.18
CA ALA A 2 -21.07 -39.10 -27.81
C ALA A 2 -19.56 -38.96 -28.01
N ASN A 3 -19.19 -38.70 -29.25
CA ASN A 3 -17.84 -38.58 -29.76
C ASN A 3 -17.15 -37.29 -29.24
N PRO A 4 -15.89 -37.29 -28.82
CA PRO A 4 -15.18 -36.07 -28.48
C PRO A 4 -14.71 -35.39 -29.79
N VAL A 5 -14.99 -34.10 -29.88
CA VAL A 5 -14.53 -33.20 -30.94
C VAL A 5 -13.01 -33.03 -30.80
N GLN A 6 -12.26 -33.53 -31.78
CA GLN A 6 -10.83 -33.24 -31.96
C GLN A 6 -10.68 -31.81 -32.51
N ILE A 7 -10.12 -30.92 -31.71
CA ILE A 7 -9.62 -29.62 -32.18
C ILE A 7 -8.19 -29.85 -32.66
N ILE A 8 -7.97 -29.74 -33.97
CA ILE A 8 -6.65 -29.81 -34.60
C ILE A 8 -5.98 -28.45 -34.39
N SER A 9 -4.97 -28.40 -33.52
CA SER A 9 -4.07 -27.24 -33.35
C SER A 9 -2.96 -27.32 -34.41
N ARG A 10 -2.87 -26.28 -35.25
CA ARG A 10 -1.68 -25.98 -36.09
C ARG A 10 -0.75 -25.11 -35.20
N ASP A 11 0.45 -25.55 -35.09
CA ASP A 11 1.72 -24.97 -34.72
C ASP A 11 2.35 -25.57 -33.45
N GLY A 12 3.56 -26.11 -33.68
CA GLY A 12 4.34 -26.89 -32.72
C GLY A 12 4.98 -26.05 -31.60
N MET A 13 4.19 -25.28 -30.85
CA MET A 13 4.58 -24.76 -29.56
C MET A 13 4.19 -25.77 -28.50
N LYS A 14 5.19 -26.39 -27.86
CA LYS A 14 5.00 -27.20 -26.67
C LYS A 14 4.22 -26.37 -25.66
N GLU A 15 2.97 -26.74 -25.38
CA GLU A 15 2.19 -26.24 -24.24
C GLU A 15 3.04 -26.46 -22.98
N LYS A 16 3.57 -25.36 -22.42
CA LYS A 16 4.13 -25.37 -21.07
C LYS A 16 2.94 -25.61 -20.14
N ASN A 17 2.85 -26.83 -19.64
CA ASN A 17 1.88 -27.24 -18.65
C ASN A 17 2.08 -26.35 -17.40
N TYR A 18 1.17 -25.40 -17.18
CA TYR A 18 1.18 -24.49 -16.03
C TYR A 18 0.70 -25.16 -14.73
N ALA A 19 0.60 -26.50 -14.70
CA ALA A 19 0.34 -27.21 -13.46
C ALA A 19 1.53 -27.01 -12.51
N MET A 20 1.24 -26.49 -11.32
CA MET A 20 2.20 -26.43 -10.23
C MET A 20 2.78 -27.82 -10.04
N ARG A 21 4.11 -27.98 -10.17
CA ARG A 21 4.75 -29.29 -10.04
C ARG A 21 4.43 -29.86 -8.66
N ALA A 22 4.04 -31.12 -8.60
CA ALA A 22 3.70 -31.82 -7.35
C ALA A 22 4.87 -31.81 -6.32
N ASP A 23 6.09 -31.57 -6.79
CA ASP A 23 7.32 -31.49 -6.00
C ASP A 23 7.70 -30.06 -5.55
N THR A 24 6.86 -29.06 -5.80
CA THR A 24 7.12 -27.66 -5.40
C THR A 24 7.36 -27.58 -3.87
N PRO A 25 8.54 -27.11 -3.40
CA PRO A 25 8.89 -27.20 -1.99
C PRO A 25 8.27 -26.06 -1.17
N MET A 26 6.96 -26.08 -0.95
CA MET A 26 6.19 -25.00 -0.28
C MET A 26 6.77 -24.60 1.08
N LYS A 27 7.20 -25.57 1.92
CA LYS A 27 7.83 -25.25 3.19
C LYS A 27 9.13 -24.46 3.04
N ALA A 28 9.89 -24.76 2.00
CA ALA A 28 11.13 -24.05 1.71
C ALA A 28 10.85 -22.62 1.22
N ILE A 29 9.81 -22.43 0.40
CA ILE A 29 9.36 -21.12 -0.05
C ILE A 29 8.89 -20.25 1.12
N VAL A 30 8.12 -20.81 2.06
CA VAL A 30 7.68 -20.09 3.27
C VAL A 30 8.88 -19.70 4.15
N CYS A 31 9.86 -20.61 4.32
CA CYS A 31 11.10 -20.29 5.04
C CYS A 31 11.90 -19.19 4.35
N PHE A 32 11.99 -19.23 3.03
CA PHE A 32 12.65 -18.21 2.22
C PHE A 32 12.00 -16.83 2.41
N ASP A 33 10.68 -16.74 2.30
CA ASP A 33 9.93 -15.49 2.53
C ASP A 33 10.18 -14.92 3.93
N ALA A 34 10.14 -15.78 4.97
CA ALA A 34 10.41 -15.35 6.33
C ALA A 34 11.84 -14.81 6.51
N VAL A 35 12.84 -15.43 5.87
CA VAL A 35 14.22 -14.93 5.89
C VAL A 35 14.35 -13.60 5.13
N MET A 36 13.71 -13.47 3.98
CA MET A 36 13.70 -12.21 3.22
C MET A 36 13.06 -11.04 3.98
N ARG A 37 11.99 -11.29 4.73
CA ARG A 37 11.31 -10.27 5.55
C ARG A 37 12.12 -9.86 6.78
N THR A 38 12.75 -10.83 7.45
CA THR A 38 13.44 -10.58 8.73
C THR A 38 14.92 -10.23 8.57
N GLY A 39 15.52 -10.51 7.41
CA GLY A 39 16.97 -10.41 7.17
C GLY A 39 17.80 -11.39 8.00
N SER A 40 17.17 -12.37 8.69
CA SER A 40 17.84 -13.27 9.64
C SER A 40 17.19 -14.65 9.69
N ALA A 41 18.00 -15.70 9.50
CA ALA A 41 17.52 -17.07 9.65
C ALA A 41 17.09 -17.40 11.10
N VAL A 42 17.65 -16.73 12.09
CA VAL A 42 17.29 -16.90 13.51
C VAL A 42 15.91 -16.29 13.78
N LEU A 43 15.67 -15.07 13.33
CA LEU A 43 14.37 -14.39 13.48
C LEU A 43 13.29 -15.10 12.67
N ALA A 44 13.60 -15.56 11.46
CA ALA A 44 12.69 -16.36 10.65
C ALA A 44 12.30 -17.67 11.35
N ALA A 45 13.28 -18.34 11.98
CA ALA A 45 13.05 -19.57 12.72
C ALA A 45 12.11 -19.35 13.94
N GLN A 46 12.27 -18.24 14.65
CA GLN A 46 11.38 -17.84 15.74
C GLN A 46 9.95 -17.60 15.24
N GLN A 47 9.78 -16.88 14.13
CA GLN A 47 8.47 -16.64 13.52
C GLN A 47 7.77 -17.93 13.08
N LEU A 48 8.53 -18.90 12.58
CA LEU A 48 8.00 -20.15 12.04
C LEU A 48 7.94 -21.27 13.09
N PHE A 49 8.33 -21.01 14.34
CA PHE A 49 8.38 -21.99 15.43
C PHE A 49 9.23 -23.23 15.08
N VAL A 50 10.37 -23.01 14.43
CA VAL A 50 11.33 -24.06 14.05
C VAL A 50 12.74 -23.69 14.50
N THR A 51 13.71 -24.59 14.30
CA THR A 51 15.13 -24.30 14.60
C THR A 51 15.78 -23.52 13.45
N PRO A 52 16.82 -22.67 13.72
CA PRO A 52 17.58 -22.01 12.67
C PRO A 52 18.24 -22.98 11.67
N GLY A 53 18.66 -24.16 12.16
CA GLY A 53 19.18 -25.22 11.31
C GLY A 53 18.15 -25.76 10.32
N ALA A 54 16.90 -25.92 10.75
CA ALA A 54 15.79 -26.34 9.87
C ALA A 54 15.51 -25.29 8.78
N VAL A 55 15.52 -24.00 9.13
CA VAL A 55 15.40 -22.93 8.13
C VAL A 55 16.54 -23.01 7.11
N GLY A 56 17.78 -23.16 7.57
CA GLY A 56 18.93 -23.29 6.68
C GLY A 56 18.86 -24.52 5.75
N GLN A 57 18.28 -25.64 6.22
CA GLN A 57 18.04 -26.82 5.36
C GLN A 57 16.96 -26.54 4.31
N GLN A 58 15.87 -25.85 4.69
CA GLN A 58 14.82 -25.49 3.73
C GLN A 58 15.33 -24.52 2.67
N ILE A 59 16.15 -23.53 3.04
CA ILE A 59 16.78 -22.62 2.07
C ILE A 59 17.64 -23.40 1.06
N ARG A 60 18.51 -24.30 1.53
CA ARG A 60 19.32 -25.14 0.64
C ARG A 60 18.46 -25.98 -0.30
N LYS A 61 17.41 -26.62 0.23
CA LYS A 61 16.45 -27.38 -0.58
C LYS A 61 15.82 -26.54 -1.67
N LEU A 62 15.52 -25.27 -1.40
CA LEU A 62 14.96 -24.35 -2.38
C LEU A 62 16.01 -23.96 -3.44
N GLU A 63 17.24 -23.66 -3.01
CA GLU A 63 18.36 -23.34 -3.90
C GLU A 63 18.67 -24.50 -4.85
N ASP A 64 18.71 -25.74 -4.32
CA ASP A 64 18.91 -26.96 -5.12
C ASP A 64 17.76 -27.16 -6.13
N TRP A 65 16.51 -26.94 -5.72
CA TRP A 65 15.35 -27.08 -6.59
C TRP A 65 15.30 -26.02 -7.69
N LEU A 66 15.70 -24.77 -7.39
CA LEU A 66 15.79 -23.66 -8.34
C LEU A 66 17.06 -23.73 -9.21
N GLY A 67 18.06 -24.49 -8.80
CA GLY A 67 19.37 -24.55 -9.44
C GLY A 67 20.18 -23.25 -9.32
N THR A 68 19.90 -22.42 -8.29
CA THR A 68 20.58 -21.14 -8.10
C THR A 68 20.67 -20.77 -6.62
N SER A 69 21.76 -20.10 -6.23
CA SER A 69 21.92 -19.59 -4.87
C SER A 69 21.06 -18.34 -4.64
N LEU A 70 20.29 -18.36 -3.57
CA LEU A 70 19.45 -17.22 -3.16
C LEU A 70 20.17 -16.32 -2.17
N PHE A 71 21.15 -16.83 -1.43
CA PHE A 71 21.89 -16.05 -0.46
C PHE A 71 23.41 -16.21 -0.61
N VAL A 72 24.13 -15.13 -0.41
CA VAL A 72 25.58 -15.13 -0.28
C VAL A 72 25.91 -15.17 1.21
N ARG A 73 26.78 -16.14 1.60
CA ARG A 73 27.29 -16.25 2.97
C ARG A 73 28.40 -15.24 3.17
N SER A 74 28.11 -14.16 3.89
CA SER A 74 29.13 -13.28 4.46
C SER A 74 29.37 -13.68 5.92
N VAL A 75 30.56 -13.41 6.47
CA VAL A 75 30.99 -13.81 7.83
C VAL A 75 30.06 -13.33 8.94
N ARG A 76 29.18 -12.35 8.68
CA ARG A 76 28.27 -11.75 9.68
C ARG A 76 26.82 -11.56 9.24
N ARG A 77 26.44 -11.78 7.96
CA ARG A 77 25.06 -11.56 7.46
C ARG A 77 24.72 -12.46 6.29
N LEU A 78 23.49 -12.87 6.23
CA LEU A 78 22.89 -13.53 5.08
C LEU A 78 22.43 -12.41 4.12
N GLN A 79 23.09 -12.27 2.97
CA GLN A 79 22.72 -11.25 1.98
C GLN A 79 21.98 -11.91 0.81
N PRO A 80 20.78 -11.41 0.43
CA PRO A 80 20.07 -11.95 -0.70
C PRO A 80 20.81 -11.63 -2.01
N THR A 81 20.80 -12.57 -2.94
CA THR A 81 21.28 -12.37 -4.31
C THR A 81 20.27 -11.57 -5.13
N GLU A 82 20.65 -11.08 -6.30
CA GLU A 82 19.72 -10.43 -7.23
C GLU A 82 18.61 -11.40 -7.66
N GLN A 83 18.95 -12.67 -7.86
CA GLN A 83 18.00 -13.74 -8.15
C GLN A 83 16.99 -13.93 -7.02
N ALA A 84 17.45 -13.88 -5.76
CA ALA A 84 16.57 -13.94 -4.60
C ALA A 84 15.56 -12.79 -4.57
N LEU A 85 16.01 -11.56 -4.82
CA LEU A 85 15.14 -10.38 -4.86
C LEU A 85 14.09 -10.50 -5.96
N ARG A 86 14.48 -10.91 -7.17
CA ARG A 86 13.57 -11.13 -8.30
C ARG A 86 12.55 -12.23 -8.01
N TYR A 87 13.00 -13.35 -7.45
CA TYR A 87 12.15 -14.48 -7.07
C TYR A 87 11.16 -14.08 -5.97
N TRP A 88 11.65 -13.39 -4.95
CA TRP A 88 10.80 -12.92 -3.84
C TRP A 88 9.71 -11.94 -4.30
N ALA A 89 10.02 -11.05 -5.24
CA ALA A 89 9.02 -10.14 -5.82
C ALA A 89 7.83 -10.88 -6.46
N GLN A 90 8.05 -12.10 -6.98
CA GLN A 90 6.99 -12.94 -7.56
C GLN A 90 6.30 -13.83 -6.51
N VAL A 91 7.06 -14.40 -5.59
CA VAL A 91 6.57 -15.37 -4.60
C VAL A 91 5.79 -14.71 -3.48
N LYS A 92 6.21 -13.53 -3.01
CA LYS A 92 5.56 -12.82 -1.91
C LYS A 92 4.06 -12.57 -2.17
N PRO A 93 3.64 -12.04 -3.33
CA PRO A 93 2.21 -11.88 -3.64
C PRO A 93 1.45 -13.21 -3.67
N ALA A 94 2.06 -14.27 -4.20
CA ALA A 94 1.43 -15.59 -4.28
C ALA A 94 1.21 -16.21 -2.89
N LEU A 95 2.18 -16.09 -1.98
CA LEU A 95 2.02 -16.54 -0.58
C LEU A 95 0.95 -15.74 0.15
N GLN A 96 0.90 -14.44 -0.05
CA GLN A 96 -0.14 -13.58 0.49
C GLN A 96 -1.53 -14.02 0.00
N GLN A 97 -1.65 -14.35 -1.29
CA GLN A 97 -2.91 -14.83 -1.86
C GLN A 97 -3.34 -16.18 -1.27
N LEU A 98 -2.41 -17.11 -1.03
CA LEU A 98 -2.70 -18.36 -0.31
C LEU A 98 -3.15 -18.12 1.13
N GLU A 99 -2.48 -17.24 1.86
CA GLU A 99 -2.86 -16.87 3.22
C GLU A 99 -4.27 -16.25 3.24
N HIS A 100 -4.54 -15.38 2.29
CA HIS A 100 -5.85 -14.78 2.11
C HIS A 100 -6.97 -15.83 1.83
N ALA A 101 -6.70 -16.80 0.96
CA ALA A 101 -7.65 -17.87 0.68
C ALA A 101 -7.95 -18.72 1.93
N ASN A 102 -6.93 -19.01 2.73
CA ASN A 102 -7.09 -19.73 3.99
C ASN A 102 -7.92 -18.93 5.00
N LEU A 103 -7.63 -17.64 5.14
CA LEU A 103 -8.41 -16.74 6.01
C LEU A 103 -9.86 -16.62 5.55
N ALA A 104 -10.12 -16.58 4.24
CA ALA A 104 -11.48 -16.53 3.69
C ALA A 104 -12.33 -17.76 4.07
N LEU A 105 -11.71 -18.95 4.15
CA LEU A 105 -12.37 -20.17 4.60
C LEU A 105 -12.54 -20.28 6.13
N GLN A 106 -11.64 -19.65 6.88
CA GLN A 106 -11.70 -19.60 8.34
C GLN A 106 -12.67 -18.53 8.87
N ARG A 107 -13.25 -17.73 7.99
CA ARG A 107 -14.28 -16.74 8.34
C ARG A 107 -15.50 -17.43 8.93
N SER A 108 -15.66 -17.36 10.22
CA SER A 108 -16.76 -18.02 10.94
C SER A 108 -17.59 -17.05 11.79
N GLY A 109 -17.38 -15.74 11.72
CA GLY A 109 -18.08 -14.75 12.54
C GLY A 109 -18.97 -13.82 11.72
N GLU A 110 -20.20 -13.65 12.13
CA GLU A 110 -21.17 -12.68 11.57
C GLU A 110 -20.66 -11.23 11.66
N PHE A 111 -19.71 -10.96 12.57
CA PHE A 111 -19.14 -9.65 12.87
C PHE A 111 -17.72 -9.44 12.32
N ASP A 112 -17.14 -10.41 11.60
CA ASP A 112 -15.80 -10.30 11.03
C ASP A 112 -15.84 -9.52 9.72
N VAL A 113 -15.06 -8.42 9.63
CA VAL A 113 -14.96 -7.58 8.43
C VAL A 113 -13.48 -7.35 8.06
N HIS A 114 -13.16 -7.58 6.81
CA HIS A 114 -11.80 -7.36 6.26
C HIS A 114 -11.76 -6.13 5.37
N LEU A 115 -10.99 -5.15 5.79
CA LEU A 115 -10.84 -3.85 5.15
C LEU A 115 -9.43 -3.65 4.63
N SER A 116 -9.28 -3.30 3.35
CA SER A 116 -7.99 -2.93 2.76
C SER A 116 -7.91 -1.43 2.54
N LEU A 117 -6.84 -0.79 3.04
CA LEU A 117 -6.64 0.66 2.98
C LEU A 117 -5.27 1.00 2.39
N PRO A 118 -5.09 2.14 1.68
CA PRO A 118 -3.74 2.67 1.43
C PRO A 118 -3.04 2.98 2.76
N PRO A 119 -1.72 2.70 2.90
CA PRO A 119 -1.00 2.89 4.16
C PRO A 119 -1.16 4.29 4.75
N ALA A 120 -0.94 5.34 3.96
CA ALA A 120 -1.10 6.72 4.42
C ALA A 120 -2.51 7.00 4.95
N PHE A 121 -3.55 6.52 4.24
CA PHE A 121 -4.93 6.66 4.66
C PHE A 121 -5.20 5.90 5.97
N ALA A 122 -4.66 4.69 6.10
CA ALA A 122 -4.81 3.88 7.30
C ALA A 122 -4.20 4.56 8.54
N ASN A 123 -2.98 5.07 8.40
CA ASN A 123 -2.21 5.64 9.52
C ASN A 123 -2.66 7.06 9.93
N THR A 124 -3.32 7.78 9.05
CA THR A 124 -3.76 9.16 9.34
C THR A 124 -5.28 9.23 9.51
N TRP A 125 -6.01 9.28 8.41
CA TRP A 125 -7.46 9.52 8.41
C TRP A 125 -8.25 8.45 9.17
N PHE A 126 -7.93 7.16 8.93
CA PHE A 126 -8.65 6.05 9.54
C PHE A 126 -8.28 5.85 11.01
N ALA A 127 -6.97 5.80 11.33
CA ALA A 127 -6.49 5.60 12.70
C ALA A 127 -7.05 6.63 13.69
N ARG A 128 -7.14 7.89 13.27
CA ARG A 128 -7.72 8.97 14.08
C ARG A 128 -9.20 8.73 14.44
N ARG A 129 -9.93 8.05 13.57
CA ARG A 129 -11.38 7.81 13.72
C ARG A 129 -11.70 6.45 14.33
N MET A 130 -10.71 5.57 14.49
CA MET A 130 -10.90 4.23 15.08
C MET A 130 -11.56 4.25 16.48
N PRO A 131 -11.22 5.17 17.41
CA PRO A 131 -11.87 5.20 18.71
C PRO A 131 -13.39 5.43 18.64
N ASP A 132 -13.86 6.19 17.64
CA ASP A 132 -15.29 6.39 17.39
C ASP A 132 -15.94 5.15 16.80
N LEU A 133 -15.28 4.51 15.83
CA LEU A 133 -15.73 3.26 15.24
C LEU A 133 -15.92 2.16 16.30
N THR A 134 -14.91 1.94 17.15
CA THR A 134 -14.96 0.89 18.19
C THR A 134 -16.00 1.18 19.26
N ARG A 135 -16.30 2.44 19.53
CA ARG A 135 -17.37 2.83 20.43
C ARG A 135 -18.75 2.61 19.82
N SER A 136 -18.89 2.91 18.52
CA SER A 136 -20.16 2.77 17.80
C SER A 136 -20.53 1.31 17.50
N TYR A 137 -19.53 0.46 17.30
CA TYR A 137 -19.68 -0.94 16.92
C TYR A 137 -18.75 -1.85 17.75
N PRO A 138 -19.01 -2.06 19.04
CA PRO A 138 -18.12 -2.81 19.93
C PRO A 138 -18.00 -4.30 19.56
N GLU A 139 -19.00 -4.87 18.88
CA GLU A 139 -18.99 -6.26 18.42
C GLU A 139 -18.19 -6.47 17.13
N LEU A 140 -17.84 -5.39 16.41
CA LEU A 140 -17.17 -5.47 15.13
C LEU A 140 -15.73 -5.98 15.29
N LYS A 141 -15.43 -7.10 14.66
CA LYS A 141 -14.08 -7.65 14.54
C LYS A 141 -13.47 -7.19 13.21
N LEU A 142 -12.70 -6.14 13.27
CA LEU A 142 -12.14 -5.51 12.08
C LEU A 142 -10.70 -5.96 11.81
N HIS A 143 -10.47 -6.55 10.64
CA HIS A 143 -9.16 -6.89 10.11
C HIS A 143 -8.74 -5.84 9.08
N VAL A 144 -7.72 -5.04 9.41
CA VAL A 144 -7.23 -3.97 8.54
C VAL A 144 -5.91 -4.38 7.89
N SER A 145 -5.87 -4.31 6.56
CA SER A 145 -4.65 -4.51 5.77
C SER A 145 -4.25 -3.21 5.08
N ALA A 146 -3.00 -2.80 5.27
CA ALA A 146 -2.44 -1.62 4.61
C ALA A 146 -1.77 -2.01 3.29
N SER A 147 -2.40 -1.67 2.14
CA SER A 147 -1.89 -1.98 0.81
C SER A 147 -2.44 -1.03 -0.25
N VAL A 148 -1.61 -0.68 -1.25
CA VAL A 148 -2.01 0.06 -2.45
C VAL A 148 -2.29 -0.88 -3.64
N ALA A 149 -2.03 -2.18 -3.50
CA ALA A 149 -2.26 -3.16 -4.55
C ALA A 149 -3.76 -3.25 -4.92
N PRO A 150 -4.09 -3.54 -6.18
CA PRO A 150 -5.45 -3.86 -6.55
C PRO A 150 -6.03 -4.96 -5.66
N VAL A 151 -7.31 -4.85 -5.32
CA VAL A 151 -8.01 -5.86 -4.51
C VAL A 151 -8.75 -6.81 -5.42
N ASP A 152 -8.50 -8.08 -5.24
CA ASP A 152 -9.34 -9.14 -5.80
C ASP A 152 -10.45 -9.48 -4.79
N PHE A 153 -11.65 -8.99 -5.04
CA PHE A 153 -12.82 -9.28 -4.22
C PHE A 153 -13.39 -10.68 -4.48
N GLN A 154 -13.08 -11.29 -5.62
CA GLN A 154 -13.55 -12.65 -5.92
C GLN A 154 -12.85 -13.70 -5.07
N SER A 155 -11.61 -13.44 -4.65
CA SER A 155 -10.91 -14.29 -3.68
C SER A 155 -11.63 -14.37 -2.32
N GLY A 156 -12.60 -13.49 -2.08
CA GLY A 156 -13.32 -13.41 -0.81
C GLY A 156 -12.48 -12.86 0.36
N THR A 157 -11.26 -12.42 0.13
CA THR A 157 -10.33 -11.96 1.18
C THR A 157 -10.79 -10.68 1.86
N TYR A 158 -11.31 -9.74 1.08
CA TYR A 158 -11.75 -8.44 1.57
C TYR A 158 -13.24 -8.27 1.35
N ASP A 159 -13.89 -7.57 2.28
CA ASP A 159 -15.28 -7.15 2.16
C ASP A 159 -15.35 -5.74 1.57
N LEU A 160 -14.44 -4.88 2.02
CA LEU A 160 -14.34 -3.48 1.63
C LEU A 160 -12.89 -3.09 1.35
N ALA A 161 -12.71 -2.10 0.49
CA ALA A 161 -11.42 -1.44 0.37
C ALA A 161 -11.58 0.07 0.15
N VAL A 162 -10.59 0.86 0.57
CA VAL A 162 -10.43 2.23 0.10
C VAL A 162 -9.33 2.25 -0.95
N ARG A 163 -9.57 2.92 -2.06
CA ARG A 163 -8.60 3.06 -3.15
C ARG A 163 -8.58 4.49 -3.70
N HIS A 164 -7.40 4.89 -4.15
CA HIS A 164 -7.14 6.21 -4.73
C HIS A 164 -6.99 6.08 -6.25
N PHE A 165 -8.01 6.50 -7.00
CA PHE A 165 -8.06 6.37 -8.46
C PHE A 165 -9.04 7.38 -9.07
N ASP A 166 -9.28 7.31 -10.39
CA ASP A 166 -10.15 8.24 -11.15
C ASP A 166 -11.67 7.98 -11.01
N GLY A 167 -12.04 6.88 -10.32
CA GLY A 167 -13.44 6.55 -10.04
C GLY A 167 -14.17 5.77 -11.14
N GLN A 168 -13.45 5.17 -12.09
CA GLN A 168 -14.04 4.41 -13.21
C GLN A 168 -13.61 2.93 -13.23
N PRO A 169 -14.02 2.11 -12.27
CA PRO A 169 -13.79 0.67 -12.33
C PRO A 169 -14.95 -0.02 -13.06
N LEU A 170 -14.64 -1.08 -13.81
CA LEU A 170 -15.65 -1.79 -14.60
C LEU A 170 -16.51 -2.77 -13.77
N ASP A 171 -15.95 -3.34 -12.67
CA ASP A 171 -16.56 -4.47 -11.96
C ASP A 171 -16.74 -4.26 -10.45
N LEU A 172 -16.78 -3.01 -9.96
CA LEU A 172 -16.89 -2.70 -8.55
C LEU A 172 -18.00 -1.69 -8.25
N GLN A 173 -18.64 -1.85 -7.09
CA GLN A 173 -19.41 -0.79 -6.48
C GLN A 173 -18.46 0.27 -5.92
N VAL A 174 -18.73 1.53 -6.23
CA VAL A 174 -17.85 2.65 -5.90
C VAL A 174 -18.62 3.75 -5.21
N LYS A 175 -18.14 4.16 -4.04
CA LYS A 175 -18.65 5.34 -3.33
C LYS A 175 -17.51 6.33 -3.14
N LEU A 176 -17.69 7.56 -3.63
CA LEU A 176 -16.74 8.64 -3.32
C LEU A 176 -16.65 8.84 -1.81
N LEU A 177 -15.46 8.74 -1.27
CA LEU A 177 -15.17 8.92 0.15
C LEU A 177 -14.58 10.31 0.42
N LEU A 178 -13.45 10.63 -0.23
CA LEU A 178 -12.79 11.93 -0.09
C LEU A 178 -12.36 12.44 -1.47
N ARG A 179 -12.64 13.71 -1.73
CA ARG A 179 -12.03 14.43 -2.85
C ARG A 179 -10.56 14.66 -2.54
N ASP A 180 -9.70 14.54 -3.54
CA ASP A 180 -8.27 14.69 -3.35
C ASP A 180 -7.71 15.91 -4.07
N GLU A 181 -6.99 16.69 -3.30
CA GLU A 181 -6.18 17.82 -3.76
C GLU A 181 -4.82 17.75 -3.11
N ALA A 182 -3.84 18.40 -3.69
CA ALA A 182 -2.50 18.45 -3.12
C ALA A 182 -2.07 19.91 -2.89
N ARG A 183 -1.43 20.14 -1.73
CA ARG A 183 -0.86 21.41 -1.30
C ARG A 183 0.56 21.21 -0.79
N VAL A 184 1.36 22.27 -0.81
CA VAL A 184 2.76 22.22 -0.35
C VAL A 184 2.85 22.53 1.12
N TYR A 185 3.53 21.65 1.86
CA TYR A 185 3.74 21.78 3.30
C TYR A 185 5.22 21.63 3.65
N CYS A 186 5.62 22.24 4.76
CA CYS A 186 6.88 21.98 5.44
C CYS A 186 6.74 22.30 6.95
N SER A 187 7.79 22.01 7.74
CA SER A 187 7.84 22.47 9.11
C SER A 187 8.04 23.99 9.19
N PRO A 188 7.54 24.67 10.25
CA PRO A 188 7.81 26.09 10.49
C PRO A 188 9.31 26.41 10.52
N GLU A 189 10.10 25.58 11.17
CA GLU A 189 11.57 25.72 11.24
C GLU A 189 12.23 25.71 9.85
N TYR A 190 11.80 24.79 8.95
CA TYR A 190 12.32 24.71 7.59
C TYR A 190 11.97 25.96 6.79
N ARG A 191 10.72 26.45 6.92
CA ARG A 191 10.23 27.67 6.29
C ARG A 191 11.07 28.88 6.70
N GLU A 192 11.29 29.06 8.00
CA GLU A 192 12.07 30.17 8.56
C GLU A 192 13.54 30.11 8.16
N ARG A 193 14.17 28.93 8.29
CA ARG A 193 15.59 28.73 7.97
C ARG A 193 15.91 29.07 6.51
N LEU A 194 15.03 28.74 5.58
CA LEU A 194 15.20 29.01 4.17
C LEU A 194 14.45 30.25 3.70
N GLN A 195 13.75 30.97 4.57
CA GLN A 195 12.96 32.15 4.26
C GLN A 195 12.00 31.92 3.07
N LEU A 196 11.22 30.83 3.14
CA LEU A 196 10.29 30.44 2.08
C LEU A 196 9.01 31.28 2.19
N SER A 197 8.90 32.35 1.43
CA SER A 197 7.77 33.29 1.47
C SER A 197 7.02 33.37 0.13
N VAL A 198 7.74 33.23 -0.98
CA VAL A 198 7.19 33.24 -2.35
C VAL A 198 7.59 32.00 -3.10
N ILE A 199 6.93 31.72 -4.23
CA ILE A 199 7.16 30.48 -5.00
C ILE A 199 8.61 30.38 -5.50
N GLU A 200 9.21 31.49 -5.89
CA GLU A 200 10.59 31.58 -6.36
C GLU A 200 11.60 31.07 -5.32
N ASP A 201 11.29 31.18 -4.05
CA ASP A 201 12.14 30.70 -2.95
C ASP A 201 12.31 29.17 -2.95
N MET A 202 11.41 28.44 -3.60
CA MET A 202 11.48 26.98 -3.70
C MET A 202 12.76 26.47 -4.36
N VAL A 203 13.44 27.26 -5.16
CA VAL A 203 14.74 26.89 -5.75
C VAL A 203 15.80 26.55 -4.69
N ARG A 204 15.61 27.00 -3.45
CA ARG A 204 16.50 26.70 -2.32
C ARG A 204 16.08 25.46 -1.52
N ALA A 205 14.85 25.00 -1.75
CA ALA A 205 14.26 23.93 -0.97
C ALA A 205 14.61 22.54 -1.54
N THR A 206 14.66 21.56 -0.65
CA THR A 206 14.66 20.14 -1.00
C THR A 206 13.24 19.67 -1.21
N VAL A 207 12.96 19.09 -2.36
CA VAL A 207 11.66 18.50 -2.67
C VAL A 207 11.59 17.06 -2.15
N LEU A 208 10.57 16.78 -1.34
CA LEU A 208 10.26 15.43 -0.88
C LEU A 208 9.26 14.83 -1.87
N TYR A 209 9.78 14.04 -2.80
CA TYR A 209 9.03 13.48 -3.91
C TYR A 209 8.46 12.11 -3.54
N THR A 210 7.16 11.93 -3.72
CA THR A 210 6.50 10.63 -3.54
C THR A 210 6.22 10.00 -4.89
N THR A 211 6.77 8.82 -5.15
CA THR A 211 6.62 8.13 -6.44
C THR A 211 5.19 7.64 -6.67
N SER A 212 4.47 7.29 -5.63
CA SER A 212 3.05 6.90 -5.66
C SER A 212 2.10 8.06 -6.01
N HIS A 213 2.53 9.31 -5.75
CA HIS A 213 1.77 10.53 -5.99
C HIS A 213 2.64 11.55 -6.74
N ALA A 214 3.01 11.23 -7.98
CA ALA A 214 3.94 12.00 -8.81
C ALA A 214 3.33 13.33 -9.31
N ASN A 215 2.85 14.19 -8.42
CA ASN A 215 2.11 15.40 -8.74
C ASN A 215 2.97 16.68 -8.84
N TRP A 216 4.24 16.61 -8.44
CA TRP A 216 5.11 17.79 -8.40
C TRP A 216 5.25 18.52 -9.75
N SER A 217 5.45 17.80 -10.85
CA SER A 217 5.59 18.42 -12.18
C SER A 217 4.31 19.16 -12.60
N ARG A 218 3.14 18.62 -12.25
CA ARG A 218 1.84 19.28 -12.53
C ARG A 218 1.67 20.52 -11.67
N TRP A 219 1.97 20.44 -10.38
CA TRP A 219 1.84 21.58 -9.46
C TRP A 219 2.80 22.71 -9.84
N LEU A 220 4.07 22.40 -10.13
CA LEU A 220 5.07 23.36 -10.58
C LEU A 220 4.65 24.03 -11.90
N GLY A 221 4.11 23.25 -12.84
CA GLY A 221 3.56 23.80 -14.09
C GLY A 221 2.44 24.82 -13.87
N GLN A 222 1.57 24.64 -12.86
CA GLN A 222 0.53 25.60 -12.52
C GLN A 222 1.07 26.96 -12.02
N VAL A 223 2.25 26.93 -11.36
CA VAL A 223 2.87 28.14 -10.81
C VAL A 223 3.99 28.68 -11.71
N GLY A 224 4.10 28.19 -12.95
CA GLY A 224 5.08 28.66 -13.92
C GLY A 224 6.53 28.28 -13.62
N MET A 225 6.75 27.24 -12.82
CA MET A 225 8.08 26.76 -12.45
C MET A 225 8.39 25.38 -13.06
N SER A 226 9.64 25.14 -13.45
CA SER A 226 10.13 23.83 -13.90
C SER A 226 10.82 23.07 -12.77
N PHE A 227 10.71 21.73 -12.79
CA PHE A 227 11.36 20.86 -11.82
C PHE A 227 12.89 20.97 -11.83
N ASP A 228 13.49 21.23 -13.00
CA ASP A 228 14.95 21.38 -13.18
C ASP A 228 15.54 22.59 -12.44
N ARG A 229 14.69 23.53 -12.03
CA ARG A 229 15.12 24.70 -11.23
C ARG A 229 15.28 24.40 -9.75
N LEU A 230 14.79 23.26 -9.29
CA LEU A 230 14.86 22.88 -7.88
C LEU A 230 16.25 22.31 -7.54
N LYS A 231 16.76 22.65 -6.36
CA LYS A 231 18.14 22.35 -5.96
C LYS A 231 18.39 20.86 -5.75
N SER A 232 17.42 20.17 -5.15
CA SER A 232 17.52 18.74 -4.81
C SER A 232 16.16 18.12 -4.60
N ASP A 233 16.10 16.78 -4.76
CA ASP A 233 14.95 15.98 -4.40
C ASP A 233 15.36 14.74 -3.61
N LEU A 234 14.49 14.32 -2.69
CA LEU A 234 14.53 13.03 -2.02
C LEU A 234 13.28 12.25 -2.44
N ARG A 235 13.45 11.00 -2.84
CA ARG A 235 12.37 10.18 -3.41
C ARG A 235 11.97 9.06 -2.46
N PHE A 236 10.68 8.96 -2.21
CA PHE A 236 10.05 8.00 -1.34
C PHE A 236 8.98 7.22 -2.11
N ASP A 237 8.80 5.96 -1.80
CA ASP A 237 7.69 5.13 -2.32
C ASP A 237 6.42 5.27 -1.46
N GLN A 238 6.56 5.71 -0.20
CA GLN A 238 5.48 5.90 0.75
C GLN A 238 5.30 7.38 1.13
N SER A 239 4.04 7.83 1.14
CA SER A 239 3.72 9.23 1.49
C SER A 239 4.06 9.57 2.93
N GLU A 240 3.90 8.62 3.87
CA GLU A 240 4.24 8.80 5.27
C GLU A 240 5.71 9.15 5.49
N MET A 241 6.61 8.51 4.73
CA MET A 241 8.05 8.80 4.83
C MET A 241 8.36 10.23 4.39
N ALA A 242 7.72 10.70 3.31
CA ALA A 242 7.89 12.07 2.83
C ALA A 242 7.32 13.09 3.82
N ILE A 243 6.15 12.79 4.42
CA ILE A 243 5.53 13.64 5.44
C ILE A 243 6.40 13.69 6.71
N ASP A 244 6.92 12.54 7.17
CA ASP A 244 7.81 12.49 8.34
C ASP A 244 9.11 13.25 8.09
N ALA A 245 9.69 13.16 6.89
CA ALA A 245 10.84 13.97 6.49
C ALA A 245 10.54 15.48 6.53
N ALA A 246 9.32 15.89 6.10
CA ALA A 246 8.90 17.29 6.19
C ALA A 246 8.77 17.77 7.64
N ARG A 247 8.19 16.95 8.54
CA ARG A 247 8.14 17.24 10.00
C ARG A 247 9.52 17.47 10.59
N ARG A 248 10.51 16.69 10.12
CA ARG A 248 11.93 16.77 10.56
C ARG A 248 12.74 17.86 9.84
N SER A 249 12.09 18.84 9.23
CA SER A 249 12.76 19.97 8.58
C SER A 249 13.73 19.58 7.46
N GLN A 250 13.44 18.47 6.73
CA GLN A 250 14.31 17.96 5.66
C GLN A 250 13.90 18.49 4.27
N GLY A 251 12.69 19.05 4.13
CA GLY A 251 12.23 19.55 2.84
C GLY A 251 10.77 19.98 2.83
N ILE A 252 10.28 20.22 1.61
CA ILE A 252 8.88 20.54 1.31
C ILE A 252 8.18 19.33 0.69
N VAL A 253 6.97 19.02 1.12
CA VAL A 253 6.15 17.91 0.63
C VAL A 253 4.88 18.42 -0.05
N LEU A 254 4.54 17.82 -1.19
CA LEU A 254 3.25 18.03 -1.88
C LEU A 254 2.34 16.85 -1.52
N THR A 255 1.30 17.11 -0.74
CA THR A 255 0.43 16.04 -0.21
C THR A 255 -0.99 16.54 0.03
N SER A 256 -1.91 15.61 0.27
CA SER A 256 -3.30 15.90 0.56
C SER A 256 -3.47 16.54 1.96
N PRO A 257 -4.32 17.57 2.12
CA PRO A 257 -4.54 18.26 3.41
C PRO A 257 -4.95 17.30 4.53
N TRP A 258 -5.79 16.31 4.22
CA TRP A 258 -6.30 15.36 5.19
C TRP A 258 -5.26 14.33 5.68
N LEU A 259 -4.14 14.15 4.96
CA LEU A 259 -3.00 13.34 5.42
C LEU A 259 -2.16 14.05 6.48
N VAL A 260 -2.21 15.37 6.53
CA VAL A 260 -1.42 16.23 7.42
C VAL A 260 -2.30 17.10 8.32
N GLU A 261 -3.58 16.74 8.48
CA GLU A 261 -4.56 17.50 9.25
C GLU A 261 -4.09 17.73 10.70
N ASP A 262 -3.64 16.67 11.37
CA ASP A 262 -3.14 16.74 12.75
C ASP A 262 -1.83 17.54 12.84
N ASP A 263 -0.97 17.40 11.84
CA ASP A 263 0.30 18.15 11.78
C ASP A 263 0.07 19.66 11.68
N VAL A 264 -0.89 20.06 10.86
CA VAL A 264 -1.26 21.47 10.71
C VAL A 264 -1.94 21.99 11.98
N ALA A 265 -2.84 21.19 12.57
CA ALA A 265 -3.52 21.56 13.83
C ALA A 265 -2.54 21.70 15.00
N GLN A 266 -1.50 20.88 15.06
CA GLN A 266 -0.46 20.91 16.09
C GLN A 266 0.67 21.92 15.78
N GLY A 267 0.69 22.47 14.56
CA GLY A 267 1.73 23.39 14.10
C GLY A 267 3.06 22.72 13.75
N SER A 268 3.12 21.39 13.63
CA SER A 268 4.32 20.66 13.18
C SER A 268 4.58 20.81 11.67
N LEU A 269 3.52 21.04 10.89
CA LEU A 269 3.58 21.43 9.49
C LEU A 269 2.74 22.70 9.24
N VAL A 270 3.19 23.49 8.26
CA VAL A 270 2.47 24.66 7.76
C VAL A 270 2.34 24.60 6.25
N GLN A 271 1.20 25.05 5.72
CA GLN A 271 1.05 25.24 4.28
C GLN A 271 1.92 26.43 3.84
N LEU A 272 2.72 26.23 2.78
CA LEU A 272 3.63 27.26 2.28
C LEU A 272 2.94 28.27 1.38
N PHE A 273 2.10 27.80 0.45
CA PHE A 273 1.53 28.62 -0.61
C PHE A 273 0.02 28.35 -0.74
N PRO A 274 -0.77 29.32 -1.21
CA PRO A 274 -2.22 29.14 -1.37
C PRO A 274 -2.61 28.23 -2.55
N HIS A 275 -1.65 27.87 -3.39
CA HIS A 275 -1.91 27.11 -4.62
C HIS A 275 -2.31 25.66 -4.31
N VAL A 276 -3.38 25.22 -4.98
CA VAL A 276 -3.97 23.90 -4.85
C VAL A 276 -3.90 23.18 -6.19
N LEU A 277 -3.46 21.94 -6.17
CA LEU A 277 -3.53 21.04 -7.32
C LEU A 277 -4.67 20.05 -7.14
N LEU A 278 -5.65 20.08 -8.03
CA LEU A 278 -6.63 18.99 -8.14
C LEU A 278 -5.91 17.78 -8.77
N THR A 279 -5.80 16.67 -8.01
CA THR A 279 -5.00 15.52 -8.43
C THR A 279 -5.62 14.77 -9.62
N GLY A 280 -6.93 14.89 -9.82
CA GLY A 280 -7.70 14.14 -10.81
C GLY A 280 -8.06 12.73 -10.35
N LYS A 281 -7.60 12.33 -9.17
CA LYS A 281 -7.96 11.10 -8.49
C LYS A 281 -8.63 11.44 -7.17
N ASN A 282 -9.41 10.51 -6.64
CA ASN A 282 -10.08 10.69 -5.35
C ASN A 282 -9.98 9.37 -4.55
N TYR A 283 -10.33 9.43 -3.29
CA TYR A 283 -10.44 8.22 -2.47
C TYR A 283 -11.86 7.70 -2.54
N TYR A 284 -11.97 6.45 -2.91
CA TYR A 284 -13.24 5.76 -3.04
C TYR A 284 -13.29 4.55 -2.13
N LEU A 285 -14.44 4.35 -1.51
CA LEU A 285 -14.80 3.11 -0.87
C LEU A 285 -15.35 2.17 -1.93
N VAL A 286 -14.80 0.97 -2.01
CA VAL A 286 -15.12 -0.01 -3.05
C VAL A 286 -15.42 -1.37 -2.47
N HIS A 287 -16.32 -2.13 -3.12
CA HIS A 287 -16.60 -3.52 -2.85
C HIS A 287 -17.05 -4.25 -4.13
N SER A 288 -17.21 -5.58 -4.06
CA SER A 288 -17.65 -6.40 -5.20
C SER A 288 -19.06 -6.03 -5.66
N ASN A 289 -19.29 -6.05 -6.97
CA ASN A 289 -20.62 -6.01 -7.58
C ASN A 289 -21.38 -7.34 -7.34
N ASP A 290 -20.65 -8.46 -7.41
CA ASP A 290 -21.23 -9.79 -7.46
C ASP A 290 -21.58 -10.35 -6.06
N ARG A 291 -21.04 -9.72 -5.00
CA ARG A 291 -21.22 -10.16 -3.62
C ARG A 291 -21.81 -9.02 -2.78
N PRO A 292 -23.06 -9.19 -2.29
CA PRO A 292 -23.65 -8.22 -1.38
C PRO A 292 -22.87 -8.17 -0.06
N LEU A 293 -22.77 -6.97 0.53
CA LEU A 293 -22.14 -6.78 1.82
C LEU A 293 -22.94 -7.49 2.91
N GLY A 294 -22.26 -8.24 3.77
CA GLY A 294 -22.83 -8.75 5.03
C GLY A 294 -23.21 -7.60 5.97
N ALA A 295 -23.99 -7.88 7.00
CA ALA A 295 -24.49 -6.86 7.91
C ALA A 295 -23.38 -5.99 8.53
N ALA A 296 -22.35 -6.60 9.08
CA ALA A 296 -21.22 -5.91 9.70
C ALA A 296 -20.40 -5.08 8.67
N ALA A 297 -20.16 -5.62 7.47
CA ALA A 297 -19.47 -4.90 6.41
C ALA A 297 -20.27 -3.69 5.92
N ARG A 298 -21.62 -3.81 5.89
CA ARG A 298 -22.52 -2.69 5.55
C ARG A 298 -22.48 -1.61 6.62
N GLN A 299 -22.49 -1.97 7.89
CA GLN A 299 -22.34 -1.00 9.00
C GLN A 299 -21.02 -0.23 8.88
N LEU A 300 -19.92 -0.94 8.62
CA LEU A 300 -18.62 -0.29 8.40
C LEU A 300 -18.63 0.62 7.16
N PHE A 301 -19.26 0.20 6.06
CA PHE A 301 -19.42 1.01 4.86
C PHE A 301 -20.16 2.31 5.14
N GLU A 302 -21.30 2.25 5.83
CA GLU A 302 -22.12 3.40 6.18
C GLU A 302 -21.39 4.34 7.13
N TRP A 303 -20.68 3.77 8.13
CA TRP A 303 -19.88 4.54 9.05
C TRP A 303 -18.73 5.28 8.34
N LEU A 304 -17.98 4.61 7.46
CA LEU A 304 -16.90 5.23 6.67
C LEU A 304 -17.44 6.36 5.80
N ALA A 305 -18.57 6.16 5.13
CA ALA A 305 -19.21 7.17 4.29
C ALA A 305 -19.68 8.38 5.11
N ALA A 306 -20.25 8.16 6.29
CA ALA A 306 -20.67 9.23 7.21
C ALA A 306 -19.48 9.99 7.78
N ALA A 307 -18.44 9.28 8.24
CA ALA A 307 -17.22 9.88 8.79
C ALA A 307 -16.48 10.77 7.77
N ALA A 308 -16.59 10.45 6.48
CA ALA A 308 -16.02 11.25 5.40
C ALA A 308 -16.76 12.57 5.16
N THR A 309 -18.07 12.64 5.43
CA THR A 309 -18.87 13.88 5.30
C THR A 309 -18.58 14.87 6.44
N LEU A 310 -18.07 14.40 7.56
CA LEU A 310 -17.63 15.20 8.71
C LEU A 310 -16.20 15.76 8.53
N GLY A 311 -15.70 15.78 7.30
CA GLY A 311 -14.36 16.23 6.97
C GLY A 311 -14.09 17.67 7.40
N PRO A 312 -12.79 18.06 7.52
CA PRO A 312 -12.41 19.38 8.01
C PRO A 312 -12.99 20.49 7.14
N ALA A 313 -13.29 21.62 7.75
CA ALA A 313 -13.86 22.82 7.14
C ALA A 313 -13.01 23.44 6.01
N TYR A 314 -11.96 22.78 5.55
CA TYR A 314 -11.08 23.24 4.47
C TYR A 314 -11.71 23.18 3.07
N PHE A 315 -12.81 22.43 2.90
CA PHE A 315 -13.50 22.32 1.59
C PHE A 315 -14.70 23.28 1.42
N SER A 316 -14.95 24.17 2.37
CA SER A 316 -15.98 25.19 2.29
C SER A 316 -15.46 26.52 1.73
N GLY A 317 -14.69 26.45 0.62
CA GLY A 317 -14.26 27.59 -0.17
C GLY A 317 -14.64 27.36 -1.62
N THR A 318 -15.80 27.85 -2.02
CA THR A 318 -16.26 28.02 -3.40
C THR A 318 -15.31 28.89 -4.19
#